data_cd32eae98f79d8e81b2097712337abb8
#
_entry.id   cd32eae98f79d8e81b2097712337abb8
#
_cell.length_a   1.000
_cell.length_b   1.000
_cell.length_c   1.000
_cell.angle_alpha   90.00
_cell.angle_beta   90.00
_cell.angle_gamma   90.00
#
_symmetry.space_group_name_H-M   'P 1'
#
loop_
_entity.id
_entity.type
_entity.pdbx_description
1 polymer ?
#
loop_
_entity_poly.entity_id
_entity_poly.type
_entity_poly.pdbx_seq_one_letter_code
_entity_poly.pdbx_strand_id
1 'polypeptide(L)'
;MRRKVLATGVLSRAVTIPASELQVYLNSLPRLLTEHHDITLSGTNSDIVYVKDFHGYGSLSFHANNLGDCVFTRGFTLKNCSAPVIMEKLKWELGSNIPYGESCVYCSTSEVMARECSFTGYVSPNGGQVGRAATTVNRGCCDLWDCKFHNFEMVINCFGAGHIDIIETELGGEYGGSKYGVFTDLGGVAMLSDKVPATLGSGGNVTRNGGVIIQGGKFI
;
A
#
# COMPACT_ATOMS: atom_id res chain seq x y z
N MET A 1 -9.52 10.21 13.37
CA MET A 1 -10.59 9.50 14.10
C MET A 1 -10.19 8.02 14.15
N ARG A 2 -9.62 7.54 15.24
CA ARG A 2 -9.15 6.15 15.36
C ARG A 2 -10.35 5.22 15.42
N ARG A 3 -10.67 4.53 14.35
CA ARG A 3 -11.60 3.42 14.42
C ARG A 3 -10.89 2.23 15.06
N LYS A 4 -11.24 1.90 16.30
CA LYS A 4 -11.03 0.56 16.85
C LYS A 4 -11.86 -0.40 15.99
N VAL A 5 -11.24 -1.05 15.01
CA VAL A 5 -11.84 -2.15 14.28
C VAL A 5 -11.56 -3.42 15.06
N LEU A 6 -12.31 -3.64 16.09
CA LEU A 6 -12.62 -4.96 16.64
C LEU A 6 -14.01 -4.82 17.23
N ALA A 7 -15.01 -4.99 16.40
CA ALA A 7 -16.37 -5.24 16.90
C ALA A 7 -16.32 -6.59 17.60
N THR A 8 -16.46 -6.56 18.91
CA THR A 8 -16.69 -7.77 19.73
C THR A 8 -17.88 -8.52 19.16
N GLY A 9 -17.66 -9.69 18.60
CA GLY A 9 -18.71 -10.58 18.06
C GLY A 9 -18.59 -10.95 16.58
N VAL A 10 -17.62 -10.42 15.83
CA VAL A 10 -17.37 -10.87 14.45
C VAL A 10 -16.49 -12.12 14.47
N LEU A 11 -16.93 -13.17 13.79
CA LEU A 11 -16.15 -14.40 13.64
C LEU A 11 -14.85 -14.12 12.88
N SER A 12 -13.78 -14.80 13.23
CA SER A 12 -12.50 -14.73 12.53
C SER A 12 -12.16 -16.10 11.94
N ARG A 13 -11.71 -16.10 10.70
CA ARG A 13 -11.23 -17.28 9.97
C ARG A 13 -9.76 -17.09 9.64
N ALA A 14 -8.89 -17.89 10.27
CA ALA A 14 -7.48 -17.92 9.96
C ALA A 14 -7.17 -18.98 8.89
N VAL A 15 -6.29 -18.63 7.95
CA VAL A 15 -5.81 -19.54 6.90
C VAL A 15 -4.35 -19.25 6.58
N THR A 16 -3.58 -20.30 6.28
CA THR A 16 -2.21 -20.16 5.77
C THR A 16 -2.15 -20.70 4.35
N ILE A 17 -1.69 -19.88 3.41
CA ILE A 17 -1.60 -20.25 1.99
C ILE A 17 -0.31 -19.72 1.37
N PRO A 18 0.23 -20.38 0.32
CA PRO A 18 1.26 -19.79 -0.52
C PRO A 18 0.78 -18.46 -1.16
N ALA A 19 1.66 -17.48 -1.28
CA ALA A 19 1.33 -16.20 -1.89
C ALA A 19 0.82 -16.36 -3.34
N SER A 20 1.32 -17.35 -4.08
CA SER A 20 0.87 -17.68 -5.45
C SER A 20 -0.59 -18.15 -5.53
N GLU A 21 -1.18 -18.62 -4.43
CA GLU A 21 -2.57 -19.07 -4.36
C GLU A 21 -3.54 -17.98 -3.87
N LEU A 22 -3.02 -16.82 -3.48
CA LEU A 22 -3.83 -15.75 -2.89
C LEU A 22 -4.99 -15.34 -3.78
N GLN A 23 -4.77 -15.18 -5.09
CA GLN A 23 -5.85 -14.76 -6.01
C GLN A 23 -6.95 -15.83 -6.11
N VAL A 24 -6.58 -17.11 -6.10
CA VAL A 24 -7.54 -18.22 -6.11
C VAL A 24 -8.39 -18.20 -4.85
N TYR A 25 -7.74 -18.01 -3.70
CA TYR A 25 -8.43 -17.89 -2.41
C TYR A 25 -9.41 -16.69 -2.40
N LEU A 26 -8.97 -15.50 -2.81
CA LEU A 26 -9.81 -14.30 -2.88
C LEU A 26 -11.03 -14.50 -3.81
N ASN A 27 -10.84 -15.20 -4.92
CA ASN A 27 -11.93 -15.50 -5.85
C ASN A 27 -12.98 -16.47 -5.27
N SER A 28 -12.60 -17.28 -4.28
CA SER A 28 -13.50 -18.19 -3.58
C SER A 28 -14.33 -17.54 -2.48
N LEU A 29 -13.97 -16.32 -2.04
CA LEU A 29 -14.66 -15.62 -0.98
C LEU A 29 -15.97 -14.97 -1.47
N PRO A 30 -17.00 -14.89 -0.61
CA PRO A 30 -18.18 -14.10 -0.89
C PRO A 30 -17.80 -12.60 -0.93
N ARG A 31 -18.46 -11.84 -1.80
CA ARG A 31 -18.21 -10.37 -1.88
C ARG A 31 -18.76 -9.61 -0.69
N LEU A 32 -19.74 -10.15 0.03
CA LEU A 32 -20.20 -9.61 1.31
C LEU A 32 -19.50 -10.38 2.44
N LEU A 33 -18.50 -9.75 3.05
CA LEU A 33 -17.76 -10.33 4.15
C LEU A 33 -18.52 -10.13 5.47
N THR A 34 -18.81 -11.23 6.14
CA THR A 34 -19.46 -11.25 7.47
C THR A 34 -18.50 -11.70 8.57
N GLU A 35 -17.27 -12.05 8.23
CA GLU A 35 -16.20 -12.48 9.14
C GLU A 35 -14.87 -11.83 8.77
N HIS A 36 -13.94 -11.84 9.71
CA HIS A 36 -12.56 -11.44 9.46
C HIS A 36 -11.79 -12.60 8.85
N HIS A 37 -11.16 -12.38 7.70
CA HIS A 37 -10.25 -13.33 7.07
C HIS A 37 -8.82 -12.95 7.42
N ASP A 38 -8.17 -13.76 8.23
CA ASP A 38 -6.78 -13.61 8.66
C ASP A 38 -5.90 -14.56 7.86
N ILE A 39 -5.15 -14.02 6.90
CA ILE A 39 -4.49 -14.79 5.84
C ILE A 39 -2.97 -14.67 6.00
N THR A 40 -2.36 -15.75 6.51
CA THR A 40 -0.90 -15.85 6.58
C THR A 40 -0.35 -16.29 5.23
N LEU A 41 0.61 -15.53 4.70
CA LEU A 41 1.20 -15.72 3.39
C LEU A 41 2.68 -16.11 3.48
N SER A 42 3.13 -16.95 2.55
CA SER A 42 4.53 -17.31 2.40
C SER A 42 4.93 -17.53 0.95
N GLY A 43 6.23 -17.43 0.66
CA GLY A 43 6.77 -17.63 -0.68
C GLY A 43 6.58 -16.42 -1.60
N THR A 44 6.64 -16.64 -2.90
CA THR A 44 6.64 -15.57 -3.90
C THR A 44 5.38 -15.59 -4.76
N ASN A 45 4.85 -14.38 -5.05
CA ASN A 45 3.81 -14.18 -6.05
C ASN A 45 4.33 -13.25 -7.15
N SER A 46 4.21 -13.70 -8.40
CA SER A 46 4.62 -12.95 -9.60
C SER A 46 3.47 -12.34 -10.40
N ASP A 47 2.25 -12.48 -9.93
CA ASP A 47 1.04 -11.96 -10.57
C ASP A 47 0.49 -10.76 -9.81
N ILE A 48 -0.30 -9.92 -10.51
CA ILE A 48 -1.06 -8.85 -9.87
C ILE A 48 -2.17 -9.47 -9.02
N VAL A 49 -2.26 -9.05 -7.76
CA VAL A 49 -3.36 -9.44 -6.88
C VAL A 49 -4.49 -8.42 -6.98
N TYR A 50 -5.69 -8.89 -7.27
CA TYR A 50 -6.89 -8.06 -7.35
C TYR A 50 -7.80 -8.28 -6.15
N VAL A 51 -7.95 -7.25 -5.33
CA VAL A 51 -8.89 -7.19 -4.20
C VAL A 51 -10.04 -6.27 -4.62
N LYS A 52 -11.15 -6.85 -5.11
CA LYS A 52 -12.23 -6.06 -5.72
C LYS A 52 -13.60 -6.41 -5.16
N ASP A 53 -14.40 -5.37 -4.96
CA ASP A 53 -15.82 -5.48 -4.63
C ASP A 53 -16.10 -6.23 -3.32
N PHE A 54 -15.18 -6.18 -2.36
CA PHE A 54 -15.41 -6.72 -1.03
C PHE A 54 -16.08 -5.69 -0.11
N HIS A 55 -17.21 -6.07 0.44
CA HIS A 55 -18.05 -5.20 1.29
C HIS A 55 -18.44 -5.90 2.57
N GLY A 56 -19.04 -5.17 3.50
CA GLY A 56 -19.57 -5.71 4.75
C GLY A 56 -18.76 -5.27 5.98
N TYR A 57 -19.00 -5.94 7.09
CA TYR A 57 -18.37 -5.63 8.37
C TYR A 57 -17.19 -6.53 8.73
N GLY A 58 -16.91 -7.54 7.90
CA GLY A 58 -15.68 -8.33 7.96
C GLY A 58 -14.48 -7.56 7.40
N SER A 59 -13.32 -8.16 7.41
CA SER A 59 -12.08 -7.58 6.86
C SER A 59 -11.22 -8.65 6.17
N LEU A 60 -10.24 -8.17 5.38
CA LEU A 60 -9.17 -8.99 4.83
C LEU A 60 -7.85 -8.55 5.48
N SER A 61 -7.17 -9.45 6.17
CA SER A 61 -5.84 -9.22 6.70
C SER A 61 -4.84 -10.17 6.03
N PHE A 62 -3.85 -9.60 5.37
CA PHE A 62 -2.76 -10.31 4.73
C PHE A 62 -1.48 -10.07 5.51
N HIS A 63 -0.84 -11.11 6.00
CA HIS A 63 0.40 -10.95 6.75
C HIS A 63 1.40 -12.08 6.48
N ALA A 64 2.67 -11.81 6.74
CA ALA A 64 3.72 -12.81 6.82
C ALA A 64 4.20 -12.91 8.28
N ASN A 65 4.78 -14.05 8.66
CA ASN A 65 5.33 -14.21 10.02
C ASN A 65 6.52 -13.26 10.23
N ASN A 66 7.40 -13.16 9.23
CA ASN A 66 8.51 -12.20 9.23
C ASN A 66 8.54 -11.44 7.91
N LEU A 67 9.12 -10.23 7.96
CA LEU A 67 9.36 -9.47 6.74
C LEU A 67 10.33 -10.23 5.82
N GLY A 68 9.88 -10.53 4.59
CA GLY A 68 10.61 -11.31 3.60
C GLY A 68 10.18 -12.76 3.45
N ASP A 69 9.37 -13.31 4.37
CA ASP A 69 8.77 -14.65 4.21
C ASP A 69 7.78 -14.69 3.03
N CYS A 70 7.21 -13.53 2.67
CA CYS A 70 6.30 -13.36 1.54
C CYS A 70 6.77 -12.21 0.65
N VAL A 71 6.99 -12.49 -0.64
CA VAL A 71 7.48 -11.51 -1.62
C VAL A 71 6.53 -11.41 -2.82
N PHE A 72 6.16 -10.18 -3.18
CA PHE A 72 5.39 -9.87 -4.39
C PHE A 72 6.28 -9.16 -5.40
N THR A 73 6.33 -9.66 -6.64
CA THR A 73 7.08 -9.00 -7.74
C THR A 73 6.17 -8.15 -8.63
N ARG A 74 4.87 -8.15 -8.36
CA ARG A 74 3.83 -7.32 -8.97
C ARG A 74 2.96 -6.70 -7.89
N GLY A 75 2.12 -5.73 -8.26
CA GLY A 75 1.33 -4.96 -7.32
C GLY A 75 0.00 -5.61 -6.87
N PHE A 76 -0.57 -4.99 -5.84
CA PHE A 76 -1.97 -5.18 -5.43
C PHE A 76 -2.85 -4.09 -6.01
N THR A 77 -3.99 -4.46 -6.55
CA THR A 77 -5.03 -3.54 -6.99
C THR A 77 -6.25 -3.68 -6.11
N LEU A 78 -6.49 -2.69 -5.26
CA LEU A 78 -7.69 -2.59 -4.43
C LEU A 78 -8.70 -1.68 -5.11
N LYS A 79 -9.91 -2.16 -5.32
CA LYS A 79 -10.94 -1.39 -6.00
C LYS A 79 -12.33 -1.67 -5.46
N ASN A 80 -13.06 -0.58 -5.13
CA ASN A 80 -14.46 -0.65 -4.73
C ASN A 80 -14.70 -1.56 -3.51
N CYS A 81 -13.82 -1.47 -2.49
CA CYS A 81 -13.96 -2.24 -1.27
C CYS A 81 -14.36 -1.32 -0.11
N SER A 82 -15.46 -1.62 0.56
CA SER A 82 -15.80 -0.99 1.84
C SER A 82 -15.39 -1.84 3.05
N ALA A 83 -15.06 -3.13 2.82
CA ALA A 83 -14.42 -3.96 3.83
C ALA A 83 -12.97 -3.50 4.03
N PRO A 84 -12.49 -3.30 5.27
CA PRO A 84 -11.11 -2.93 5.55
C PRO A 84 -10.12 -3.96 5.04
N VAL A 85 -9.01 -3.49 4.47
CA VAL A 85 -7.89 -4.33 4.04
C VAL A 85 -6.66 -3.95 4.84
N ILE A 86 -6.01 -4.94 5.44
CA ILE A 86 -4.81 -4.78 6.27
C ILE A 86 -3.70 -5.63 5.66
N MET A 87 -2.50 -5.06 5.58
CA MET A 87 -1.29 -5.71 5.10
C MET A 87 -0.19 -5.55 6.14
N GLU A 88 0.45 -6.63 6.56
CA GLU A 88 1.50 -6.57 7.59
C GLU A 88 2.69 -7.45 7.23
N LYS A 89 3.89 -6.90 7.36
CA LYS A 89 5.17 -7.60 7.12
C LYS A 89 5.30 -8.23 5.75
N LEU A 90 4.63 -7.66 4.75
CA LEU A 90 4.75 -8.08 3.36
C LEU A 90 5.88 -7.32 2.67
N LYS A 91 6.51 -7.98 1.69
CA LYS A 91 7.58 -7.39 0.89
C LYS A 91 7.18 -7.31 -0.57
N TRP A 92 7.43 -6.16 -1.19
CA TRP A 92 7.37 -5.98 -2.64
C TRP A 92 8.76 -5.75 -3.20
N GLU A 93 9.11 -6.50 -4.23
CA GLU A 93 10.30 -6.31 -5.06
C GLU A 93 9.85 -6.30 -6.52
N LEU A 94 9.52 -5.11 -7.04
CA LEU A 94 9.01 -5.00 -8.40
C LEU A 94 10.04 -5.50 -9.42
N GLY A 95 9.61 -6.40 -10.30
CA GLY A 95 10.47 -7.01 -11.30
C GLY A 95 10.67 -6.13 -12.54
N SER A 96 11.52 -6.58 -13.47
CA SER A 96 11.87 -5.86 -14.72
C SER A 96 10.70 -5.74 -15.70
N ASN A 97 9.70 -6.59 -15.61
CA ASN A 97 8.59 -6.69 -16.57
C ASN A 97 7.34 -5.95 -16.10
N ILE A 98 7.49 -4.94 -15.24
CA ILE A 98 6.35 -4.14 -14.81
C ILE A 98 6.03 -3.05 -15.84
N PRO A 99 4.74 -2.77 -16.11
CA PRO A 99 4.34 -1.61 -16.90
C PRO A 99 4.75 -0.31 -16.24
N TYR A 100 5.00 0.71 -17.05
CA TYR A 100 5.23 2.06 -16.53
C TYR A 100 4.09 2.49 -15.61
N GLY A 101 4.43 2.98 -14.43
CA GLY A 101 3.46 3.47 -13.46
C GLY A 101 2.78 2.39 -12.60
N GLU A 102 3.23 1.13 -12.68
CA GLU A 102 2.75 0.11 -11.75
C GLU A 102 3.06 0.49 -10.31
N SER A 103 2.16 0.17 -9.40
CA SER A 103 2.28 0.44 -7.96
C SER A 103 2.30 -0.85 -7.17
N CYS A 104 3.09 -0.92 -6.11
CA CYS A 104 3.01 -2.04 -5.18
C CYS A 104 1.61 -2.12 -4.57
N VAL A 105 1.03 -0.96 -4.21
CA VAL A 105 -0.37 -0.86 -3.76
C VAL A 105 -1.08 0.21 -4.59
N TYR A 106 -2.08 -0.18 -5.35
CA TYR A 106 -3.00 0.72 -6.03
C TYR A 106 -4.37 0.67 -5.36
N CYS A 107 -4.84 1.79 -4.85
CA CYS A 107 -6.08 1.89 -4.08
C CYS A 107 -7.05 2.89 -4.74
N SER A 108 -8.23 2.40 -5.12
CA SER A 108 -9.32 3.21 -5.71
C SER A 108 -10.63 2.89 -5.02
N THR A 109 -11.32 3.91 -4.51
CA THR A 109 -12.59 3.75 -3.78
C THR A 109 -12.53 2.65 -2.70
N SER A 110 -11.41 2.54 -2.03
CA SER A 110 -11.11 1.50 -1.04
C SER A 110 -10.25 2.09 0.07
N GLU A 111 -10.13 1.37 1.17
CA GLU A 111 -9.26 1.73 2.29
C GLU A 111 -8.29 0.58 2.57
N VAL A 112 -7.01 0.88 2.68
CA VAL A 112 -5.97 -0.08 3.00
C VAL A 112 -5.02 0.48 4.04
N MET A 113 -4.62 -0.36 4.99
CA MET A 113 -3.53 -0.09 5.92
C MET A 113 -2.39 -1.06 5.64
N ALA A 114 -1.19 -0.55 5.41
CA ALA A 114 0.03 -1.36 5.32
C ALA A 114 0.93 -1.02 6.51
N ARG A 115 1.42 -2.05 7.20
CA ARG A 115 2.24 -1.90 8.41
C ARG A 115 3.49 -2.77 8.34
N GLU A 116 4.63 -2.19 8.71
CA GLU A 116 5.93 -2.90 8.74
C GLU A 116 6.24 -3.59 7.40
N CYS A 117 5.74 -3.03 6.30
CA CYS A 117 5.96 -3.55 4.95
C CYS A 117 7.21 -2.96 4.31
N SER A 118 7.80 -3.69 3.35
CA SER A 118 8.92 -3.21 2.56
C SER A 118 8.54 -3.13 1.09
N PHE A 119 8.78 -1.97 0.49
CA PHE A 119 8.48 -1.68 -0.90
C PHE A 119 9.78 -1.33 -1.63
N THR A 120 10.09 -2.08 -2.68
CA THR A 120 11.27 -1.84 -3.53
C THR A 120 10.84 -1.75 -4.98
N GLY A 121 11.13 -0.61 -5.62
CA GLY A 121 10.95 -0.40 -7.05
C GLY A 121 12.04 -1.09 -7.86
N TYR A 122 11.83 -1.18 -9.16
CA TYR A 122 12.80 -1.72 -10.09
C TYR A 122 13.78 -0.64 -10.56
N VAL A 123 15.06 -0.94 -10.59
CA VAL A 123 16.08 -0.10 -11.21
C VAL A 123 16.48 -0.76 -12.53
N SER A 124 16.24 -0.05 -13.64
CA SER A 124 16.60 -0.55 -14.98
C SER A 124 18.12 -0.58 -15.15
N PRO A 125 18.66 -1.36 -16.11
CA PRO A 125 20.08 -1.40 -16.39
C PRO A 125 20.70 -0.03 -16.72
N ASN A 126 19.89 0.91 -17.19
CA ASN A 126 20.29 2.30 -17.48
C ASN A 126 20.20 3.22 -16.26
N GLY A 127 19.97 2.69 -15.07
CA GLY A 127 19.87 3.44 -13.82
C GLY A 127 18.52 4.17 -13.60
N GLY A 128 17.54 4.00 -14.49
CA GLY A 128 16.19 4.59 -14.30
C GLY A 128 15.37 3.80 -13.30
N GLN A 129 14.81 4.49 -12.29
CA GLN A 129 13.86 3.88 -11.36
C GLN A 129 12.48 3.74 -12.01
N VAL A 130 11.78 2.65 -11.71
CA VAL A 130 10.45 2.35 -12.24
C VAL A 130 9.53 1.90 -11.11
N GLY A 131 8.25 2.24 -11.23
CA GLY A 131 7.22 1.86 -10.28
C GLY A 131 6.97 2.88 -9.19
N ARG A 132 5.95 2.59 -8.39
CA ARG A 132 5.48 3.41 -7.26
C ARG A 132 5.24 2.52 -6.07
N ALA A 133 5.48 3.03 -4.86
CA ALA A 133 5.14 2.26 -3.67
C ALA A 133 3.63 2.22 -3.46
N ALA A 134 2.99 3.39 -3.41
CA ALA A 134 1.54 3.46 -3.31
C ALA A 134 0.94 4.49 -4.27
N THR A 135 -0.21 4.17 -4.81
CA THR A 135 -1.04 5.09 -5.60
C THR A 135 -2.47 5.06 -5.09
N THR A 136 -3.04 6.23 -4.79
CA THR A 136 -4.45 6.38 -4.45
C THR A 136 -5.16 7.27 -5.45
N VAL A 137 -6.39 6.88 -5.81
CA VAL A 137 -7.24 7.61 -6.75
C VAL A 137 -8.70 7.52 -6.33
N ASN A 138 -9.54 8.42 -6.84
CA ASN A 138 -10.99 8.32 -6.70
C ASN A 138 -11.45 8.07 -5.24
N ARG A 139 -10.96 8.86 -4.30
CA ARG A 139 -11.22 8.72 -2.85
C ARG A 139 -10.67 7.43 -2.22
N GLY A 140 -9.71 6.76 -2.86
CA GLY A 140 -8.96 5.69 -2.20
C GLY A 140 -8.14 6.26 -1.03
N CYS A 141 -8.01 5.48 0.03
CA CYS A 141 -7.22 5.83 1.22
C CYS A 141 -6.17 4.74 1.48
N CYS A 142 -4.94 5.15 1.76
CA CYS A 142 -3.85 4.24 2.06
C CYS A 142 -3.02 4.76 3.23
N ASP A 143 -3.02 4.04 4.33
CA ASP A 143 -2.22 4.35 5.51
C ASP A 143 -0.98 3.44 5.53
N LEU A 144 0.20 4.05 5.54
CA LEU A 144 1.50 3.38 5.50
C LEU A 144 2.23 3.61 6.84
N TRP A 145 2.32 2.57 7.66
CA TRP A 145 2.88 2.63 9.02
C TRP A 145 4.22 1.90 9.08
N ASP A 146 5.28 2.61 9.50
CA ASP A 146 6.62 2.03 9.71
C ASP A 146 7.12 1.22 8.49
N CYS A 147 6.85 1.74 7.29
CA CYS A 147 7.16 1.08 6.03
C CYS A 147 8.52 1.53 5.48
N LYS A 148 9.14 0.65 4.66
CA LYS A 148 10.42 0.92 3.98
C LYS A 148 10.19 1.14 2.50
N PHE A 149 10.87 2.16 1.91
CA PHE A 149 10.68 2.53 0.51
C PHE A 149 12.02 2.73 -0.19
N HIS A 150 12.28 1.95 -1.24
CA HIS A 150 13.54 2.01 -1.98
C HIS A 150 13.34 1.98 -3.49
N ASN A 151 14.14 2.79 -4.22
CA ASN A 151 14.35 2.69 -5.67
C ASN A 151 13.11 2.91 -6.55
N PHE A 152 12.20 3.79 -6.16
CA PHE A 152 11.03 4.13 -6.97
C PHE A 152 11.28 5.30 -7.91
N GLU A 153 10.58 5.32 -9.07
CA GLU A 153 10.41 6.56 -9.81
C GLU A 153 9.67 7.58 -8.93
N MET A 154 8.68 7.12 -8.20
CA MET A 154 7.83 7.94 -7.33
C MET A 154 7.39 7.09 -6.13
N VAL A 155 7.72 7.51 -4.90
CA VAL A 155 7.31 6.75 -3.72
C VAL A 155 5.80 6.77 -3.58
N ILE A 156 5.21 7.94 -3.55
CA ILE A 156 3.77 8.16 -3.38
C ILE A 156 3.19 8.90 -4.58
N ASN A 157 2.04 8.42 -5.04
CA ASN A 157 1.25 9.09 -6.06
C ASN A 157 -0.21 9.19 -5.62
N CYS A 158 -0.69 10.39 -5.35
CA CYS A 158 -2.01 10.64 -4.82
C CYS A 158 -2.77 11.63 -5.71
N PHE A 159 -3.85 11.21 -6.36
CA PHE A 159 -4.61 12.06 -7.25
C PHE A 159 -6.12 11.74 -7.27
N GLY A 160 -6.93 12.65 -7.86
CA GLY A 160 -8.37 12.45 -7.98
C GLY A 160 -9.06 12.32 -6.63
N ALA A 161 -8.77 13.22 -5.66
CA ALA A 161 -9.26 13.19 -4.29
C ALA A 161 -8.87 11.91 -3.51
N GLY A 162 -7.78 11.24 -3.90
CA GLY A 162 -7.18 10.16 -3.08
C GLY A 162 -6.50 10.72 -1.83
N HIS A 163 -6.24 9.85 -0.86
CA HIS A 163 -5.58 10.19 0.40
C HIS A 163 -4.52 9.15 0.75
N ILE A 164 -3.34 9.62 1.16
CA ILE A 164 -2.27 8.75 1.66
C ILE A 164 -1.68 9.34 2.92
N ASP A 165 -1.58 8.54 3.97
CA ASP A 165 -0.85 8.85 5.18
C ASP A 165 0.42 8.01 5.28
N ILE A 166 1.57 8.67 5.52
CA ILE A 166 2.81 8.00 5.89
C ILE A 166 3.08 8.31 7.37
N ILE A 167 3.02 7.28 8.18
CA ILE A 167 3.11 7.39 9.63
C ILE A 167 4.32 6.59 10.10
N GLU A 168 5.27 7.26 10.73
CA GLU A 168 6.38 6.61 11.42
C GLU A 168 6.19 6.70 12.92
N THR A 169 6.41 5.57 13.56
CA THR A 169 6.46 5.45 15.01
C THR A 169 7.93 5.35 15.49
N GLU A 170 8.19 4.70 16.59
CA GLU A 170 9.54 4.47 17.10
C GLU A 170 10.31 3.38 16.34
N LEU A 171 9.60 2.54 15.57
CA LEU A 171 10.23 1.46 14.78
C LEU A 171 10.96 1.97 13.54
N GLY A 172 10.59 3.19 13.08
CA GLY A 172 11.23 3.90 11.98
C GLY A 172 11.05 3.27 10.61
N GLY A 173 10.82 4.12 9.60
CA GLY A 173 10.87 3.72 8.20
C GLY A 173 12.29 3.83 7.63
N GLU A 174 12.54 3.20 6.51
CA GLU A 174 13.76 3.35 5.73
C GLU A 174 13.43 3.88 4.34
N TYR A 175 14.20 4.89 3.89
CA TYR A 175 13.96 5.58 2.62
C TYR A 175 15.25 5.69 1.82
N GLY A 176 15.20 5.40 0.52
CA GLY A 176 16.40 5.56 -0.28
C GLY A 176 16.23 5.26 -1.76
N GLY A 177 17.12 5.81 -2.57
CA GLY A 177 17.26 5.52 -3.99
C GLY A 177 16.12 5.97 -4.90
N SER A 178 15.08 6.64 -4.38
CA SER A 178 13.91 7.05 -5.17
C SER A 178 14.15 8.37 -5.89
N LYS A 179 13.53 8.54 -7.09
CA LYS A 179 13.66 9.76 -7.89
C LYS A 179 12.76 10.87 -7.35
N TYR A 180 11.48 10.60 -7.15
CA TYR A 180 10.53 11.54 -6.54
C TYR A 180 9.98 10.96 -5.25
N GLY A 181 9.69 11.84 -4.30
CA GLY A 181 9.05 11.49 -3.04
C GLY A 181 7.54 11.36 -3.20
N VAL A 182 6.84 12.43 -2.87
CA VAL A 182 5.39 12.52 -2.91
C VAL A 182 4.94 13.33 -4.11
N PHE A 183 4.01 12.81 -4.85
CA PHE A 183 3.33 13.50 -5.93
C PHE A 183 1.83 13.57 -5.63
N THR A 184 1.27 14.77 -5.53
CA THR A 184 -0.16 15.01 -5.37
C THR A 184 -0.71 15.83 -6.51
N ASP A 185 -1.88 15.43 -7.05
CA ASP A 185 -2.53 16.09 -8.18
C ASP A 185 -4.05 15.94 -8.10
N LEU A 186 -4.79 16.83 -8.78
CA LEU A 186 -6.26 16.80 -8.89
C LEU A 186 -6.97 16.62 -7.52
N GLY A 187 -6.55 17.39 -6.51
CA GLY A 187 -7.13 17.35 -5.17
C GLY A 187 -6.70 16.16 -4.32
N GLY A 188 -5.64 15.44 -4.71
CA GLY A 188 -5.03 14.40 -3.87
C GLY A 188 -4.38 15.00 -2.62
N VAL A 189 -4.43 14.27 -1.51
CA VAL A 189 -3.86 14.69 -0.22
C VAL A 189 -2.89 13.64 0.30
N ALA A 190 -1.67 14.07 0.62
CA ALA A 190 -0.69 13.25 1.32
C ALA A 190 -0.36 13.87 2.68
N MET A 191 -0.43 13.08 3.75
CA MET A 191 -0.05 13.47 5.10
C MET A 191 1.18 12.69 5.55
N LEU A 192 2.20 13.40 6.00
CA LEU A 192 3.45 12.84 6.48
C LEU A 192 3.60 13.15 7.97
N SER A 193 3.94 12.16 8.78
CA SER A 193 4.31 12.40 10.18
C SER A 193 5.61 13.19 10.27
N ASP A 194 5.87 13.83 11.41
CA ASP A 194 7.09 14.59 11.64
C ASP A 194 8.39 13.79 11.51
N LYS A 195 8.31 12.48 11.70
CA LYS A 195 9.47 11.57 11.62
C LYS A 195 9.83 11.17 10.20
N VAL A 196 8.91 11.35 9.24
CA VAL A 196 9.17 11.09 7.82
C VAL A 196 10.12 12.16 7.29
N PRO A 197 11.19 11.82 6.53
CA PRO A 197 12.04 12.82 5.91
C PRO A 197 11.25 13.80 5.04
N ALA A 198 11.63 15.07 5.06
CA ALA A 198 10.96 16.10 4.26
C ALA A 198 10.98 15.79 2.75
N THR A 199 11.95 14.99 2.30
CA THR A 199 12.05 14.51 0.91
C THR A 199 12.27 13.00 0.90
N LEU A 200 11.36 12.27 0.30
CA LEU A 200 11.44 10.81 0.13
C LEU A 200 12.19 10.39 -1.15
N GLY A 201 12.58 11.33 -1.96
CA GLY A 201 13.29 11.12 -3.21
C GLY A 201 14.16 12.31 -3.60
N SER A 202 15.19 12.10 -4.41
CA SER A 202 16.18 13.13 -4.80
C SER A 202 15.57 14.32 -5.55
N GLY A 203 14.45 14.12 -6.28
CA GLY A 203 13.70 15.15 -7.00
C GLY A 203 12.68 15.91 -6.15
N GLY A 204 12.61 15.61 -4.84
CA GLY A 204 11.69 16.25 -3.90
C GLY A 204 10.22 15.82 -4.06
N ASN A 205 9.36 16.62 -3.47
CA ASN A 205 7.90 16.45 -3.52
C ASN A 205 7.28 17.38 -4.57
N VAL A 206 6.16 16.98 -5.16
CA VAL A 206 5.49 17.73 -6.23
C VAL A 206 4.01 17.83 -5.97
N THR A 207 3.47 19.04 -6.01
CA THR A 207 2.02 19.31 -5.94
C THR A 207 1.54 19.96 -7.23
N ARG A 208 0.37 19.55 -7.74
CA ARG A 208 -0.27 20.13 -8.94
C ARG A 208 -1.78 20.18 -8.77
N ASN A 209 -2.44 21.07 -9.50
CA ASN A 209 -3.90 21.12 -9.68
C ASN A 209 -4.70 20.93 -8.38
N GLY A 210 -4.32 21.65 -7.31
CA GLY A 210 -5.00 21.56 -6.01
C GLY A 210 -4.62 20.35 -5.16
N GLY A 211 -3.58 19.61 -5.56
CA GLY A 211 -2.98 18.59 -4.68
C GLY A 211 -2.32 19.22 -3.46
N VAL A 212 -2.28 18.52 -2.35
CA VAL A 212 -1.79 19.01 -1.05
C VAL A 212 -0.86 17.99 -0.38
N ILE A 213 0.23 18.50 0.17
CA ILE A 213 1.11 17.73 1.06
C ILE A 213 1.16 18.43 2.41
N ILE A 214 0.92 17.67 3.48
CA ILE A 214 0.96 18.15 4.86
C ILE A 214 2.00 17.32 5.62
N GLN A 215 2.94 18.00 6.28
CA GLN A 215 3.90 17.35 7.16
C GLN A 215 3.88 18.02 8.53
N GLY A 216 3.74 17.22 9.60
CA GLY A 216 3.65 17.74 10.96
C GLY A 216 2.57 18.81 11.14
N GLY A 217 1.45 18.67 10.43
CA GLY A 217 0.34 19.63 10.46
C GLY A 217 0.58 20.91 9.66
N LYS A 218 1.66 21.01 8.88
CA LYS A 218 1.99 22.17 8.02
C LYS A 218 1.95 21.80 6.56
N PHE A 219 1.44 22.70 5.72
CA PHE A 219 1.56 22.61 4.26
C PHE A 219 3.02 22.76 3.84
N ILE A 220 3.50 21.88 2.96
CA ILE A 220 4.85 21.90 2.39
C ILE A 220 4.84 21.83 0.88
#